data_639f43bd2187ab38928449f6fe878db7
#
_entry.id   639f43bd2187ab38928449f6fe878db7
#
_cell.length_a   1.000
_cell.length_b   1.000
_cell.length_c   1.000
_cell.angle_alpha   90.00
_cell.angle_beta   90.00
_cell.angle_gamma   90.00
#
_symmetry.space_group_name_H-M   'P 1'
#
loop_
_entity.id
_entity.type
_entity.pdbx_description
1 polymer ?
#
loop_
_entity_poly.entity_id
_entity_poly.type
_entity_poly.pdbx_seq_one_letter_code
_entity_poly.pdbx_strand_id
1 'polypeptide(L)'
;MCIRDSPDAAIAKILLYDQLARNIHRGTKKAFSFDDKALNLSRSLCADASVVDVVGASAVHFIISPLMHSEALADHDLALAVNARLATRAPDVAAGARGALEEHRDVVKRFGRYPHRNAAMGRASTDAERAWLDSDDVPGWAKSQ
;
A
#
# COMPACT_ATOMS: atom_id res chain seq x y z
N MET A 1 -10.53 -20.93 17.24
CA MET A 1 -10.34 -19.88 16.20
C MET A 1 -10.58 -20.54 14.84
N CYS A 2 -11.51 -20.04 14.05
CA CYS A 2 -11.76 -20.61 12.72
C CYS A 2 -10.59 -20.23 11.81
N ILE A 3 -10.11 -21.14 10.95
CA ILE A 3 -9.02 -20.86 9.99
C ILE A 3 -9.32 -19.60 9.14
N ARG A 4 -10.60 -19.32 8.87
CA ARG A 4 -11.04 -18.15 8.10
C ARG A 4 -10.76 -16.81 8.78
N ASP A 5 -10.53 -16.80 10.09
CA ASP A 5 -10.34 -15.59 10.92
C ASP A 5 -8.91 -15.49 11.43
N SER A 6 -7.99 -16.33 10.92
CA SER A 6 -6.56 -16.25 11.27
C SER A 6 -5.87 -15.09 10.54
N PRO A 7 -4.78 -14.53 11.12
CA PRO A 7 -3.94 -13.55 10.42
C PRO A 7 -3.49 -14.03 9.04
N ASP A 8 -3.10 -15.30 8.90
CA ASP A 8 -2.68 -15.87 7.62
C ASP A 8 -3.78 -15.85 6.56
N ALA A 9 -5.03 -16.16 6.94
CA ALA A 9 -6.17 -16.08 6.03
C ALA A 9 -6.46 -14.62 5.60
N ALA A 10 -6.29 -13.67 6.50
CA ALA A 10 -6.43 -12.25 6.18
C ALA A 10 -5.32 -11.79 5.24
N ILE A 11 -4.07 -12.19 5.47
CA ILE A 11 -2.92 -11.90 4.58
C ILE A 11 -3.15 -12.51 3.20
N ALA A 12 -3.62 -13.75 3.10
CA ALA A 12 -3.95 -14.37 1.82
C ALA A 12 -5.02 -13.59 1.04
N LYS A 13 -6.05 -13.09 1.73
CA LYS A 13 -7.06 -12.22 1.11
C LYS A 13 -6.48 -10.88 0.66
N ILE A 14 -5.58 -10.28 1.44
CA ILE A 14 -4.88 -9.07 1.04
C ILE A 14 -4.09 -9.30 -0.24
N LEU A 15 -3.33 -10.40 -0.34
CA LEU A 15 -2.59 -10.74 -1.55
C LEU A 15 -3.50 -10.85 -2.79
N LEU A 16 -4.67 -11.46 -2.64
CA LEU A 16 -5.65 -11.57 -3.72
C LEU A 16 -6.23 -10.21 -4.12
N TYR A 17 -6.61 -9.39 -3.16
CA TYR A 17 -7.31 -8.12 -3.40
C TYR A 17 -6.36 -7.00 -3.84
N ASP A 18 -5.18 -6.92 -3.25
CA ASP A 18 -4.21 -5.86 -3.53
C ASP A 18 -3.24 -6.25 -4.66
N GLN A 19 -2.54 -7.36 -4.53
CA GLN A 19 -1.46 -7.71 -5.45
C GLN A 19 -1.97 -8.38 -6.73
N LEU A 20 -2.82 -9.38 -6.63
CA LEU A 20 -3.29 -10.16 -7.79
C LEU A 20 -4.20 -9.30 -8.67
N ALA A 21 -5.10 -8.51 -8.09
CA ALA A 21 -5.99 -7.62 -8.85
C ALA A 21 -5.18 -6.61 -9.68
N ARG A 22 -4.13 -6.00 -9.11
CA ARG A 22 -3.24 -5.07 -9.83
C ARG A 22 -2.51 -5.75 -10.98
N ASN A 23 -2.02 -6.96 -10.79
CA ASN A 23 -1.28 -7.68 -11.82
C ASN A 23 -2.17 -8.11 -12.99
N ILE A 24 -3.40 -8.59 -12.70
CA ILE A 24 -4.33 -9.09 -13.74
C ILE A 24 -4.96 -7.93 -14.52
N HIS A 25 -5.30 -6.83 -13.85
CA HIS A 25 -6.09 -5.73 -14.42
C HIS A 25 -5.29 -4.45 -14.61
N ARG A 26 -3.97 -4.56 -14.76
CA ARG A 26 -3.05 -3.42 -14.91
C ARG A 26 -3.55 -2.42 -15.96
N GLY A 27 -3.43 -1.12 -15.64
CA GLY A 27 -3.83 -0.03 -16.53
C GLY A 27 -5.35 0.22 -16.61
N THR A 28 -6.16 -0.50 -15.83
CA THR A 28 -7.62 -0.32 -15.82
C THR A 28 -8.13 0.00 -14.41
N LYS A 29 -9.31 0.62 -14.33
CA LYS A 29 -10.01 0.88 -13.05
C LYS A 29 -10.21 -0.40 -12.23
N LYS A 30 -10.30 -1.55 -12.89
CA LYS A 30 -10.53 -2.85 -12.25
C LYS A 30 -9.37 -3.27 -11.34
N ALA A 31 -8.14 -2.78 -11.62
CA ALA A 31 -6.96 -3.00 -10.77
C ALA A 31 -7.16 -2.51 -9.33
N PHE A 32 -8.01 -1.50 -9.12
CA PHE A 32 -8.26 -0.84 -7.84
C PHE A 32 -9.60 -1.22 -7.20
N SER A 33 -10.39 -2.11 -7.84
CA SER A 33 -11.77 -2.40 -7.41
C SER A 33 -11.90 -3.14 -6.09
N PHE A 34 -10.80 -3.70 -5.59
CA PHE A 34 -10.75 -4.41 -4.31
C PHE A 34 -9.92 -3.70 -3.24
N ASP A 35 -9.42 -2.49 -3.52
CA ASP A 35 -8.55 -1.73 -2.60
C ASP A 35 -9.20 -1.52 -1.23
N ASP A 36 -10.48 -1.16 -1.17
CA ASP A 36 -11.19 -0.97 0.09
C ASP A 36 -11.24 -2.24 0.94
N LYS A 37 -11.39 -3.42 0.30
CA LYS A 37 -11.41 -4.70 1.01
C LYS A 37 -10.02 -5.04 1.57
N ALA A 38 -8.97 -4.83 0.78
CA ALA A 38 -7.61 -5.04 1.22
C ALA A 38 -7.23 -4.07 2.36
N LEU A 39 -7.59 -2.79 2.20
CA LEU A 39 -7.32 -1.74 3.17
C LEU A 39 -8.00 -2.01 4.52
N ASN A 40 -9.27 -2.42 4.51
CA ASN A 40 -10.01 -2.76 5.74
C ASN A 40 -9.38 -3.94 6.48
N LEU A 41 -8.96 -4.98 5.76
CA LEU A 41 -8.23 -6.10 6.35
C LEU A 41 -6.89 -5.66 6.94
N SER A 42 -6.14 -4.85 6.21
CA SER A 42 -4.86 -4.28 6.65
C SER A 42 -5.01 -3.47 7.93
N ARG A 43 -5.96 -2.54 7.97
CA ARG A 43 -6.25 -1.74 9.17
C ARG A 43 -6.63 -2.62 10.37
N SER A 44 -7.45 -3.65 10.15
CA SER A 44 -7.86 -4.59 11.20
C SER A 44 -6.68 -5.36 11.78
N LEU A 45 -5.75 -5.84 10.92
CA LEU A 45 -4.54 -6.53 11.36
C LEU A 45 -3.59 -5.59 12.10
N CYS A 46 -3.45 -4.34 11.64
CA CYS A 46 -2.58 -3.34 12.26
C CYS A 46 -3.14 -2.79 13.59
N ALA A 47 -4.45 -2.90 13.83
CA ALA A 47 -5.06 -2.51 15.10
C ALA A 47 -4.64 -3.43 16.25
N ASP A 48 -4.31 -4.68 15.97
CA ASP A 48 -3.73 -5.61 16.94
C ASP A 48 -2.21 -5.68 16.77
N ALA A 49 -1.52 -4.93 17.61
CA ALA A 49 -0.06 -4.87 17.57
C ALA A 49 0.61 -6.25 17.73
N SER A 50 -0.04 -7.20 18.42
CA SER A 50 0.49 -8.56 18.61
C SER A 50 0.60 -9.34 17.30
N VAL A 51 -0.26 -9.04 16.32
CA VAL A 51 -0.19 -9.68 14.99
C VAL A 51 1.14 -9.37 14.32
N VAL A 52 1.58 -8.11 14.35
CA VAL A 52 2.85 -7.69 13.76
C VAL A 52 4.04 -8.39 14.42
N ASP A 53 3.93 -8.74 15.70
CA ASP A 53 5.02 -9.38 16.44
C ASP A 53 5.16 -10.88 16.14
N VAL A 54 4.08 -11.56 15.77
CA VAL A 54 4.04 -13.03 15.60
C VAL A 54 4.11 -13.51 14.16
N VAL A 55 3.61 -12.71 13.21
CA VAL A 55 3.68 -13.09 11.79
C VAL A 55 5.11 -12.99 11.26
N GLY A 56 5.42 -13.73 10.21
CA GLY A 56 6.74 -13.64 9.54
C GLY A 56 7.08 -12.21 9.12
N ALA A 57 8.33 -11.80 9.28
CA ALA A 57 8.74 -10.42 8.97
C ALA A 57 8.36 -9.99 7.55
N SER A 58 8.57 -10.87 6.56
CA SER A 58 8.19 -10.60 5.16
C SER A 58 6.67 -10.50 4.97
N ALA A 59 5.86 -11.16 5.81
CA ALA A 59 4.40 -11.08 5.74
C ALA A 59 3.88 -9.71 6.19
N VAL A 60 4.60 -9.01 7.08
CA VAL A 60 4.25 -7.64 7.50
C VAL A 60 4.23 -6.70 6.30
N HIS A 61 5.14 -6.88 5.34
CA HIS A 61 5.15 -6.08 4.11
C HIS A 61 3.80 -6.15 3.37
N PHE A 62 3.21 -7.35 3.24
CA PHE A 62 1.90 -7.50 2.61
C PHE A 62 0.76 -6.94 3.46
N ILE A 63 0.88 -6.96 4.79
CA ILE A 63 -0.10 -6.33 5.69
C ILE A 63 -0.13 -4.82 5.47
N ILE A 64 1.03 -4.15 5.33
CA ILE A 64 1.11 -2.70 5.18
C ILE A 64 0.98 -2.20 3.73
N SER A 65 1.08 -3.08 2.75
CA SER A 65 0.98 -2.72 1.32
C SER A 65 -0.34 -2.00 0.97
N PRO A 66 -1.53 -2.44 1.41
CA PRO A 66 -2.77 -1.69 1.15
C PRO A 66 -2.81 -0.30 1.79
N LEU A 67 -2.15 -0.12 2.94
CA LEU A 67 -2.01 1.19 3.58
C LEU A 67 -1.15 2.13 2.72
N MET A 68 -0.05 1.61 2.16
CA MET A 68 0.82 2.33 1.24
C MET A 68 0.10 2.68 -0.06
N HIS A 69 -0.86 1.88 -0.50
CA HIS A 69 -1.65 2.12 -1.71
C HIS A 69 -2.86 3.04 -1.48
N SER A 70 -3.17 3.41 -0.25
CA SER A 70 -4.26 4.33 0.09
C SER A 70 -3.94 5.77 -0.35
N GLU A 71 -4.99 6.54 -0.66
CA GLU A 71 -4.88 7.98 -0.92
C GLU A 71 -5.15 8.82 0.35
N ALA A 72 -5.13 8.21 1.54
CA ALA A 72 -5.27 8.89 2.82
C ALA A 72 -3.94 8.90 3.60
N LEU A 73 -3.43 10.09 3.97
CA LEU A 73 -2.15 10.22 4.70
C LEU A 73 -2.11 9.43 6.01
N ALA A 74 -3.24 9.32 6.72
CA ALA A 74 -3.31 8.56 7.97
C ALA A 74 -2.95 7.08 7.79
N ASP A 75 -3.25 6.49 6.64
CA ASP A 75 -2.87 5.11 6.34
C ASP A 75 -1.35 4.98 6.12
N HIS A 76 -0.75 5.94 5.46
CA HIS A 76 0.71 5.99 5.29
C HIS A 76 1.43 6.16 6.63
N ASP A 77 0.90 7.00 7.51
CA ASP A 77 1.45 7.18 8.85
C ASP A 77 1.34 5.89 9.66
N LEU A 78 0.23 5.16 9.55
CA LEU A 78 0.07 3.84 10.16
C LEU A 78 1.05 2.82 9.58
N ALA A 79 1.24 2.78 8.26
CA ALA A 79 2.20 1.88 7.61
C ALA A 79 3.63 2.13 8.11
N LEU A 80 4.05 3.39 8.22
CA LEU A 80 5.36 3.77 8.76
C LEU A 80 5.51 3.38 10.24
N ALA A 81 4.47 3.55 11.06
CA ALA A 81 4.49 3.16 12.47
C ALA A 81 4.63 1.63 12.63
N VAL A 82 3.90 0.85 11.82
CA VAL A 82 4.01 -0.62 11.79
C VAL A 82 5.41 -1.05 11.32
N ASN A 83 5.95 -0.40 10.29
CA ASN A 83 7.30 -0.68 9.81
C ASN A 83 8.37 -0.35 10.86
N ALA A 84 8.21 0.74 11.61
CA ALA A 84 9.10 1.09 12.73
C ALA A 84 9.05 0.04 13.86
N ARG A 85 7.86 -0.50 14.16
CA ARG A 85 7.72 -1.62 15.10
C ARG A 85 8.43 -2.88 14.57
N LEU A 86 8.28 -3.21 13.29
CA LEU A 86 8.98 -4.33 12.67
C LEU A 86 10.50 -4.21 12.79
N ALA A 87 11.04 -2.99 12.72
CA ALA A 87 12.48 -2.74 12.83
C ALA A 87 13.08 -3.23 14.17
N THR A 88 12.29 -3.34 15.23
CA THR A 88 12.77 -3.83 16.54
C THR A 88 13.15 -5.31 16.52
N ARG A 89 12.60 -6.10 15.59
CA ARG A 89 12.86 -7.55 15.48
C ARG A 89 13.43 -8.00 14.13
N ALA A 90 13.27 -7.18 13.09
CA ALA A 90 13.75 -7.47 11.73
C ALA A 90 14.20 -6.17 11.04
N PRO A 91 15.31 -5.55 11.52
CA PRO A 91 15.75 -4.23 11.04
C PRO A 91 16.03 -4.18 9.54
N ASP A 92 16.63 -5.23 8.98
CA ASP A 92 16.98 -5.26 7.54
C ASP A 92 15.72 -5.29 6.65
N VAL A 93 14.68 -6.07 7.06
CA VAL A 93 13.41 -6.13 6.35
C VAL A 93 12.71 -4.77 6.41
N ALA A 94 12.67 -4.16 7.58
CA ALA A 94 12.05 -2.84 7.78
C ALA A 94 12.80 -1.73 7.00
N ALA A 95 14.13 -1.77 6.98
CA ALA A 95 14.94 -0.83 6.21
C ALA A 95 14.67 -0.95 4.71
N GLY A 96 14.51 -2.17 4.18
CA GLY A 96 14.20 -2.40 2.77
C GLY A 96 12.83 -1.84 2.33
N ALA A 97 11.84 -1.80 3.23
CA ALA A 97 10.52 -1.28 2.94
C ALA A 97 10.40 0.25 3.10
N ARG A 98 11.22 0.85 3.94
CA ARG A 98 11.07 2.24 4.39
C ARG A 98 11.05 3.25 3.24
N GLY A 99 11.99 3.15 2.31
CA GLY A 99 12.09 4.10 1.18
C GLY A 99 10.81 4.12 0.34
N ALA A 100 10.27 2.95 0.01
CA ALA A 100 9.02 2.86 -0.74
C ALA A 100 7.82 3.46 0.02
N LEU A 101 7.73 3.23 1.34
CA LEU A 101 6.67 3.81 2.18
C LEU A 101 6.74 5.35 2.20
N GLU A 102 7.94 5.90 2.34
CA GLU A 102 8.17 7.35 2.35
C GLU A 102 7.86 7.98 0.98
N GLU A 103 8.33 7.37 -0.12
CA GLU A 103 8.05 7.87 -1.48
C GLU A 103 6.54 7.91 -1.78
N HIS A 104 5.80 6.84 -1.46
CA HIS A 104 4.35 6.79 -1.66
C HIS A 104 3.64 7.85 -0.84
N ARG A 105 4.03 8.00 0.43
CA ARG A 105 3.49 9.02 1.32
C ARG A 105 3.71 10.43 0.79
N ASP A 106 4.90 10.72 0.29
CA ASP A 106 5.23 12.06 -0.23
C ASP A 106 4.39 12.43 -1.45
N VAL A 107 4.09 11.48 -2.35
CA VAL A 107 3.18 11.70 -3.47
C VAL A 107 1.77 12.06 -2.96
N VAL A 108 1.22 11.29 -2.02
CA VAL A 108 -0.11 11.57 -1.44
C VAL A 108 -0.10 12.88 -0.64
N LYS A 109 0.97 13.17 0.08
CA LYS A 109 1.14 14.46 0.78
C LYS A 109 1.13 15.65 -0.17
N ARG A 110 1.77 15.50 -1.34
CA ARG A 110 1.89 16.56 -2.35
C ARG A 110 0.59 16.80 -3.11
N PHE A 111 -0.10 15.74 -3.53
CA PHE A 111 -1.24 15.82 -4.45
C PHE A 111 -2.59 15.45 -3.82
N GLY A 112 -2.61 14.91 -2.60
CA GLY A 112 -3.82 14.38 -1.96
C GLY A 112 -4.32 13.07 -2.58
N ARG A 113 -3.65 12.56 -3.60
CA ARG A 113 -3.99 11.34 -4.35
C ARG A 113 -2.81 10.86 -5.16
N TYR A 114 -2.98 9.73 -5.84
CA TYR A 114 -2.02 9.20 -6.81
C TYR A 114 -2.33 9.67 -8.23
N PRO A 115 -1.58 10.66 -8.79
CA PRO A 115 -1.84 11.20 -10.14
C PRO A 115 -1.75 10.15 -11.24
N HIS A 116 -0.85 9.17 -11.13
CA HIS A 116 -0.68 8.10 -12.12
C HIS A 116 -1.93 7.20 -12.29
N ARG A 117 -2.86 7.21 -11.32
CA ARG A 117 -4.14 6.50 -11.41
C ARG A 117 -5.23 7.28 -12.13
N ASN A 118 -5.02 8.59 -12.37
CA ASN A 118 -6.08 9.46 -12.87
C ASN A 118 -6.68 8.96 -14.18
N ALA A 119 -5.83 8.59 -15.15
CA ALA A 119 -6.30 8.08 -16.44
C ALA A 119 -7.16 6.81 -16.30
N ALA A 120 -6.68 5.81 -15.55
CA ALA A 120 -7.40 4.55 -15.33
C ALA A 120 -8.70 4.74 -14.55
N MET A 121 -8.75 5.72 -13.64
CA MET A 121 -9.92 6.02 -12.83
C MET A 121 -10.87 7.07 -13.45
N GLY A 122 -10.54 7.60 -14.63
CA GLY A 122 -11.34 8.63 -15.29
C GLY A 122 -11.33 9.97 -14.56
N ARG A 123 -10.26 10.30 -13.83
CA ARG A 123 -10.06 11.56 -13.11
C ARG A 123 -9.27 12.54 -13.97
N ALA A 124 -9.68 13.81 -14.02
CA ALA A 124 -8.89 14.86 -14.66
C ALA A 124 -7.65 15.18 -13.82
N SER A 125 -6.48 15.28 -14.48
CA SER A 125 -5.26 15.73 -13.83
C SER A 125 -5.18 17.25 -13.78
N THR A 126 -4.68 17.80 -12.68
CA THR A 126 -4.33 19.23 -12.56
C THR A 126 -3.05 19.52 -13.37
N ASP A 127 -2.73 20.80 -13.59
CA ASP A 127 -1.50 21.19 -14.27
C ASP A 127 -0.26 20.73 -13.51
N ALA A 128 -0.27 20.81 -12.18
CA ALA A 128 0.81 20.34 -11.33
C ALA A 128 1.00 18.82 -11.40
N GLU A 129 -0.10 18.04 -11.46
CA GLU A 129 -0.05 16.60 -11.63
C GLU A 129 0.47 16.21 -13.02
N ARG A 130 0.05 16.91 -14.08
CA ARG A 130 0.58 16.71 -15.44
C ARG A 130 2.08 16.98 -15.50
N ALA A 131 2.50 18.13 -14.98
CA ALA A 131 3.92 18.49 -14.95
C ALA A 131 4.77 17.44 -14.20
N TRP A 132 4.24 16.87 -13.10
CA TRP A 132 4.92 15.80 -12.39
C TRP A 132 4.95 14.49 -13.17
N LEU A 133 3.82 14.08 -13.78
CA LEU A 133 3.73 12.85 -14.58
C LEU A 133 4.69 12.87 -15.80
N ASP A 134 4.96 14.05 -16.35
CA ASP A 134 5.84 14.26 -17.49
C ASP A 134 7.33 14.44 -17.07
N SER A 135 7.60 14.52 -15.78
CA SER A 135 8.96 14.75 -15.25
C SER A 135 9.74 13.45 -15.04
N ASP A 136 11.06 13.59 -14.85
CA ASP A 136 11.94 12.48 -14.46
C ASP A 136 11.77 12.07 -12.98
N ASP A 137 11.10 12.91 -12.18
CA ASP A 137 10.88 12.67 -10.75
C ASP A 137 9.78 11.60 -10.46
N VAL A 138 9.10 11.11 -11.49
CA VAL A 138 8.09 10.06 -11.32
C VAL A 138 8.76 8.75 -10.94
N PRO A 139 8.44 8.17 -9.77
CA PRO A 139 9.01 6.89 -9.36
C PRO A 139 8.67 5.75 -10.34
N GLY A 140 9.58 4.78 -10.45
CA GLY A 140 9.40 3.65 -11.36
C GLY A 140 8.09 2.87 -11.13
N TRP A 141 7.65 2.75 -9.88
CA TRP A 141 6.39 2.09 -9.54
C TRP A 141 5.15 2.85 -10.06
N ALA A 142 5.23 4.16 -10.22
CA ALA A 142 4.14 4.97 -10.80
C ALA A 142 4.13 4.92 -12.35
N LYS A 143 5.27 4.62 -12.98
CA LYS A 143 5.39 4.49 -14.45
C LYS A 143 4.88 3.14 -14.96
N SER A 144 4.81 2.14 -14.12
CA SER A 144 4.54 0.74 -14.50
C SER A 144 3.09 0.28 -14.31
N GLN A 145 2.17 1.18 -14.03
CA GLN A 145 0.75 0.86 -13.75
C GLN A 145 -0.19 1.10 -14.93
#